data_65054a0698b9dded8df2a40ca6dc8119
#
_entry.id   65054a0698b9dded8df2a40ca6dc8119
#
_cell.length_a   1.000
_cell.length_b   1.000
_cell.length_c   1.000
_cell.angle_alpha   90.00
_cell.angle_beta   90.00
_cell.angle_gamma   90.00
#
_symmetry.space_group_name_H-M   'P 1'
#
loop_
_entity.id
_entity.type
_entity.pdbx_description
1 polymer ?
#
loop_
_entity_poly.entity_id
_entity_poly.type
_entity_poly.pdbx_seq_one_letter_code
_entity_poly.pdbx_strand_id
1 'polypeptide(L)'
;LHAIETGEHDRLNDEYPRELKQLTNNINALLDHEQSRRQRYKNSLADLAHSLKTPLSVFRGELANNHELENLKKTGYEQLDRISTLVDYQLQRASTEGKSSLLAPVSVGEIIHKIIGSLDKVYKNKNIHAQCEIERDAYIHADEGDMYELLGNLLENAYKYGKQEVHVIATSSGNMVKIRVEDDGAGIPTRAESYIIKRGHRIDTQAEGQGIGLAIVSDIIMAYEGNIHLERGRLGGASFIVELPR
;
A
#
# COMPACT_ATOMS: atom_id res chain seq x y z
N LEU A 1 18.61 32.93 1.55
CA LEU A 1 17.37 32.53 0.85
C LEU A 1 17.55 32.52 -0.68
N HIS A 2 18.16 33.56 -1.28
CA HIS A 2 18.35 33.63 -2.74
C HIS A 2 19.13 32.44 -3.32
N ALA A 3 20.14 31.92 -2.62
CA ALA A 3 20.89 30.73 -3.03
C ALA A 3 20.06 29.43 -2.98
N ILE A 4 19.00 29.40 -2.18
CA ILE A 4 18.03 28.29 -2.15
C ILE A 4 17.05 28.39 -3.31
N GLU A 5 16.58 29.62 -3.63
CA GLU A 5 15.71 29.87 -4.79
C GLU A 5 16.41 29.55 -6.11
N THR A 6 17.72 29.80 -6.20
CA THR A 6 18.53 29.49 -7.40
C THR A 6 18.99 28.04 -7.46
N GLY A 7 18.78 27.25 -6.39
CA GLY A 7 19.21 25.83 -6.34
C GLY A 7 20.70 25.64 -6.08
N GLU A 8 21.42 26.68 -5.67
CA GLU A 8 22.84 26.61 -5.29
C GLU A 8 23.06 25.95 -3.91
N HIS A 9 22.08 26.04 -3.04
CA HIS A 9 22.07 25.42 -1.71
C HIS A 9 20.74 24.78 -1.40
N ASP A 10 20.78 23.56 -0.86
CA ASP A 10 19.59 22.80 -0.48
C ASP A 10 19.10 23.14 0.94
N ARG A 11 19.93 23.82 1.76
CA ARG A 11 19.64 24.17 3.16
C ARG A 11 20.23 25.50 3.56
N LEU A 12 19.65 26.11 4.60
CA LEU A 12 20.23 27.27 5.27
C LEU A 12 21.43 26.82 6.15
N ASN A 13 22.51 27.60 6.15
CA ASN A 13 23.71 27.36 6.97
C ASN A 13 23.38 27.40 8.47
N ASP A 14 24.17 26.68 9.30
CA ASP A 14 24.01 26.63 10.76
C ASP A 14 24.63 27.84 11.50
N GLU A 15 25.20 28.82 10.78
CA GLU A 15 25.96 29.97 11.33
C GLU A 15 25.08 31.19 11.67
N TYR A 16 23.85 30.97 12.17
CA TYR A 16 22.99 32.08 12.58
C TYR A 16 23.04 32.32 14.11
N PRO A 17 22.79 33.59 14.56
CA PRO A 17 22.63 33.89 15.98
C PRO A 17 21.61 32.99 16.65
N ARG A 18 21.76 32.77 17.97
CA ARG A 18 20.91 31.84 18.73
C ARG A 18 19.43 32.12 18.61
N GLU A 19 19.07 33.37 18.45
CA GLU A 19 17.69 33.87 18.30
C GLU A 19 17.05 33.40 16.98
N LEU A 20 17.85 33.16 15.94
CA LEU A 20 17.39 32.72 14.62
C LEU A 20 17.49 31.20 14.41
N LYS A 21 18.18 30.47 15.30
CA LYS A 21 18.37 29.01 15.14
C LYS A 21 17.07 28.24 15.03
N GLN A 22 16.08 28.61 15.85
CA GLN A 22 14.79 27.90 15.81
C GLN A 22 14.06 28.16 14.49
N LEU A 23 14.12 29.38 13.97
CA LEU A 23 13.54 29.71 12.68
C LEU A 23 14.25 28.99 11.52
N THR A 24 15.59 28.97 11.56
CA THR A 24 16.40 28.28 10.54
C THR A 24 16.13 26.78 10.54
N ASN A 25 16.02 26.16 11.71
CA ASN A 25 15.67 24.74 11.83
C ASN A 25 14.29 24.43 11.28
N ASN A 26 13.31 25.29 11.56
CA ASN A 26 11.94 25.14 11.01
C ASN A 26 11.93 25.27 9.48
N ILE A 27 12.69 26.22 8.94
CA ILE A 27 12.82 26.40 7.49
C ILE A 27 13.52 25.19 6.85
N ASN A 28 14.61 24.72 7.45
CA ASN A 28 15.30 23.54 6.93
C ASN A 28 14.41 22.28 6.99
N ALA A 29 13.65 22.08 8.06
CA ALA A 29 12.67 21.01 8.14
C ALA A 29 11.58 21.10 7.04
N LEU A 30 11.13 22.32 6.73
CA LEU A 30 10.17 22.56 5.65
C LEU A 30 10.78 22.26 4.27
N LEU A 31 12.04 22.66 4.04
CA LEU A 31 12.77 22.37 2.80
C LEU A 31 13.00 20.87 2.62
N ASP A 32 13.41 20.16 3.67
CA ASP A 32 13.58 18.70 3.66
C ASP A 32 12.26 17.99 3.35
N HIS A 33 11.17 18.45 3.95
CA HIS A 33 9.83 17.93 3.69
C HIS A 33 9.40 18.15 2.23
N GLU A 34 9.63 19.37 1.69
CA GLU A 34 9.28 19.70 0.30
C GLU A 34 10.15 18.92 -0.70
N GLN A 35 11.46 18.75 -0.44
CA GLN A 35 12.33 17.91 -1.27
C GLN A 35 11.90 16.45 -1.27
N SER A 36 11.58 15.91 -0.08
CA SER A 36 11.08 14.54 0.09
C SER A 36 9.77 14.33 -0.67
N ARG A 37 8.85 15.32 -0.62
CA ARG A 37 7.59 15.30 -1.35
C ARG A 37 7.83 15.32 -2.86
N ARG A 38 8.71 16.22 -3.34
CA ARG A 38 9.06 16.32 -4.77
C ARG A 38 9.72 15.03 -5.28
N GLN A 39 10.57 14.39 -4.47
CA GLN A 39 11.20 13.13 -4.85
C GLN A 39 10.19 11.98 -4.90
N ARG A 40 9.28 11.90 -3.92
CA ARG A 40 8.18 10.92 -3.95
C ARG A 40 7.30 11.09 -5.18
N TYR A 41 6.93 12.32 -5.53
CA TYR A 41 6.15 12.61 -6.74
C TYR A 41 6.87 12.17 -8.02
N LYS A 42 8.18 12.46 -8.15
CA LYS A 42 8.98 12.00 -9.30
C LYS A 42 9.03 10.46 -9.38
N ASN A 43 9.23 9.80 -8.26
CA ASN A 43 9.25 8.34 -8.20
C ASN A 43 7.88 7.76 -8.59
N SER A 44 6.79 8.32 -8.09
CA SER A 44 5.42 7.92 -8.45
C SER A 44 5.13 8.04 -9.94
N LEU A 45 5.56 9.15 -10.58
CA LEU A 45 5.42 9.32 -12.03
C LEU A 45 6.27 8.31 -12.82
N ALA A 46 7.48 8.02 -12.36
CA ALA A 46 8.35 7.03 -13.01
C ALA A 46 7.75 5.62 -12.91
N ASP A 47 7.19 5.29 -11.76
CA ASP A 47 6.51 4.02 -11.50
C ASP A 47 5.24 3.87 -12.34
N LEU A 48 4.43 4.94 -12.44
CA LEU A 48 3.27 4.96 -13.32
C LEU A 48 3.67 4.72 -14.78
N ALA A 49 4.69 5.45 -15.26
CA ALA A 49 5.18 5.28 -16.63
C ALA A 49 5.65 3.84 -16.91
N HIS A 50 6.36 3.23 -15.93
CA HIS A 50 6.80 1.84 -16.04
C HIS A 50 5.63 0.85 -16.02
N SER A 51 4.68 1.04 -15.12
CA SER A 51 3.50 0.19 -14.97
C SER A 51 2.56 0.26 -16.17
N LEU A 52 2.45 1.43 -16.82
CA LEU A 52 1.69 1.59 -18.07
C LEU A 52 2.40 0.98 -19.28
N LYS A 53 3.74 0.99 -19.31
CA LYS A 53 4.53 0.45 -20.43
C LYS A 53 4.30 -1.07 -20.59
N THR A 54 4.13 -1.80 -19.50
CA THR A 54 3.93 -3.26 -19.52
C THR A 54 2.66 -3.67 -20.26
N PRO A 55 1.44 -3.23 -19.85
CA PRO A 55 0.21 -3.59 -20.55
C PRO A 55 0.18 -3.09 -21.99
N LEU A 56 0.73 -1.92 -22.28
CA LEU A 56 0.86 -1.41 -23.64
C LEU A 56 1.78 -2.28 -24.50
N SER A 57 2.89 -2.79 -23.94
CA SER A 57 3.81 -3.68 -24.65
C SER A 57 3.17 -5.04 -24.94
N VAL A 58 2.40 -5.60 -24.01
CA VAL A 58 1.62 -6.83 -24.20
C VAL A 58 0.61 -6.63 -25.34
N PHE A 59 -0.20 -5.57 -25.27
CA PHE A 59 -1.18 -5.27 -26.30
C PHE A 59 -0.56 -5.04 -27.68
N ARG A 60 0.59 -4.34 -27.72
CA ARG A 60 1.35 -4.14 -28.98
C ARG A 60 1.91 -5.44 -29.53
N GLY A 61 2.36 -6.36 -28.65
CA GLY A 61 2.84 -7.68 -29.04
C GLY A 61 1.75 -8.53 -29.67
N GLU A 62 0.55 -8.51 -29.09
CA GLU A 62 -0.62 -9.21 -29.63
C GLU A 62 -1.04 -8.67 -31.00
N LEU A 63 -1.03 -7.34 -31.18
CA LEU A 63 -1.29 -6.70 -32.46
C LEU A 63 -0.27 -7.09 -33.56
N ALA A 64 1.00 -7.31 -33.19
CA ALA A 64 2.07 -7.66 -34.12
C ALA A 64 2.04 -9.14 -34.56
N ASN A 65 1.46 -10.03 -33.74
CA ASN A 65 1.54 -11.48 -33.93
C ASN A 65 0.36 -12.08 -34.73
N ASN A 66 -0.49 -11.27 -35.37
CA ASN A 66 -1.63 -11.71 -36.21
C ASN A 66 -2.55 -12.77 -35.56
N HIS A 67 -2.86 -12.62 -34.27
CA HIS A 67 -3.80 -13.49 -33.58
C HIS A 67 -5.25 -13.28 -34.05
N GLU A 68 -6.09 -14.30 -33.84
CA GLU A 68 -7.54 -14.20 -34.13
C GLU A 68 -8.15 -12.98 -33.43
N LEU A 69 -9.08 -12.30 -34.12
CA LEU A 69 -9.70 -11.04 -33.68
C LEU A 69 -10.34 -11.17 -32.27
N GLU A 70 -10.82 -12.35 -31.92
CA GLU A 70 -11.46 -12.65 -30.63
C GLU A 70 -10.42 -12.58 -29.47
N ASN A 71 -9.24 -13.18 -29.67
CA ASN A 71 -8.15 -13.15 -28.70
C ASN A 71 -7.60 -11.73 -28.52
N LEU A 72 -7.47 -10.98 -29.63
CA LEU A 72 -7.02 -9.60 -29.58
C LEU A 72 -8.01 -8.71 -28.80
N LYS A 73 -9.32 -8.88 -29.00
CA LYS A 73 -10.33 -8.16 -28.23
C LYS A 73 -10.25 -8.50 -26.76
N LYS A 74 -10.17 -9.78 -26.38
CA LYS A 74 -10.08 -10.23 -25.01
C LYS A 74 -8.86 -9.64 -24.30
N THR A 75 -7.67 -9.81 -24.87
CA THR A 75 -6.42 -9.24 -24.32
C THR A 75 -6.49 -7.71 -24.27
N GLY A 76 -7.10 -7.07 -25.29
CA GLY A 76 -7.29 -5.62 -25.31
C GLY A 76 -8.13 -5.12 -24.14
N TYR A 77 -9.27 -5.75 -23.86
CA TYR A 77 -10.11 -5.38 -22.72
C TYR A 77 -9.41 -5.62 -21.39
N GLU A 78 -8.72 -6.75 -21.21
CA GLU A 78 -7.96 -7.06 -20.00
C GLU A 78 -6.86 -6.02 -19.73
N GLN A 79 -6.13 -5.59 -20.77
CA GLN A 79 -5.09 -4.58 -20.61
C GLN A 79 -5.66 -3.18 -20.39
N LEU A 80 -6.80 -2.82 -21.00
CA LEU A 80 -7.47 -1.54 -20.76
C LEU A 80 -8.02 -1.45 -19.34
N ASP A 81 -8.62 -2.52 -18.82
CA ASP A 81 -9.12 -2.58 -17.45
C ASP A 81 -7.97 -2.41 -16.44
N ARG A 82 -6.83 -3.05 -16.72
CA ARG A 82 -5.61 -2.91 -15.93
C ARG A 82 -5.05 -1.49 -15.95
N ILE A 83 -5.05 -0.82 -17.09
CA ILE A 83 -4.63 0.58 -17.23
C ILE A 83 -5.59 1.49 -16.46
N SER A 84 -6.90 1.29 -16.58
CA SER A 84 -7.90 2.07 -15.84
C SER A 84 -7.68 1.98 -14.34
N THR A 85 -7.51 0.78 -13.81
CA THR A 85 -7.21 0.55 -12.38
C THR A 85 -5.94 1.28 -11.93
N LEU A 86 -4.88 1.25 -12.75
CA LEU A 86 -3.62 1.96 -12.45
C LEU A 86 -3.79 3.49 -12.43
N VAL A 87 -4.59 4.03 -13.35
CA VAL A 87 -4.87 5.48 -13.42
C VAL A 87 -5.71 5.91 -12.21
N ASP A 88 -6.77 5.16 -11.89
CA ASP A 88 -7.63 5.45 -10.75
C ASP A 88 -6.83 5.44 -9.43
N TYR A 89 -5.96 4.47 -9.27
CA TYR A 89 -5.02 4.41 -8.14
C TYR A 89 -4.13 5.65 -8.04
N GLN A 90 -3.52 6.09 -9.14
CA GLN A 90 -2.65 7.27 -9.14
C GLN A 90 -3.40 8.57 -8.86
N LEU A 91 -4.63 8.69 -9.35
CA LEU A 91 -5.50 9.85 -9.06
C LEU A 91 -5.89 9.90 -7.59
N GLN A 92 -6.23 8.77 -7.00
CA GLN A 92 -6.55 8.64 -5.58
C GLN A 92 -5.33 9.02 -4.73
N ARG A 93 -4.15 8.47 -5.04
CA ARG A 93 -2.89 8.80 -4.37
C ARG A 93 -2.54 10.29 -4.44
N ALA A 94 -2.66 10.92 -5.61
CA ALA A 94 -2.41 12.35 -5.78
C ALA A 94 -3.36 13.23 -4.94
N SER A 95 -4.58 12.76 -4.69
CA SER A 95 -5.56 13.47 -3.84
C SER A 95 -5.25 13.36 -2.34
N THR A 96 -4.51 12.35 -1.92
CA THR A 96 -4.17 12.06 -0.51
C THR A 96 -2.88 12.76 -0.06
N GLU A 97 -1.93 13.02 -0.96
CA GLU A 97 -0.62 13.63 -0.66
C GLU A 97 -0.66 15.05 -0.06
N GLY A 98 -1.84 15.68 0.04
CA GLY A 98 -2.01 17.04 0.59
C GLY A 98 -2.37 17.14 2.08
N LYS A 99 -2.62 16.02 2.78
CA LYS A 99 -3.28 16.03 4.11
C LYS A 99 -2.39 15.68 5.32
N SER A 100 -1.08 15.70 5.18
CA SER A 100 -0.14 15.22 6.21
C SER A 100 0.17 16.21 7.33
N SER A 101 -0.79 16.79 8.05
CA SER A 101 -0.39 17.59 9.22
C SER A 101 -1.24 17.45 10.49
N LEU A 102 -2.43 16.84 10.43
CA LEU A 102 -3.24 16.53 11.61
C LEU A 102 -4.15 15.33 11.28
N LEU A 103 -3.54 14.17 11.07
CA LEU A 103 -4.31 12.96 10.82
C LEU A 103 -5.10 12.61 12.09
N ALA A 104 -6.41 12.49 11.97
CA ALA A 104 -7.26 12.05 13.05
C ALA A 104 -6.97 10.57 13.39
N PRO A 105 -7.12 10.15 14.65
CA PRO A 105 -7.01 8.74 15.00
C PRO A 105 -8.14 7.95 14.33
N VAL A 106 -7.79 6.96 13.54
CA VAL A 106 -8.70 6.07 12.81
C VAL A 106 -8.80 4.74 13.54
N SER A 107 -10.02 4.27 13.79
CA SER A 107 -10.26 2.97 14.42
C SER A 107 -10.06 1.84 13.43
N VAL A 108 -9.00 1.05 13.62
CA VAL A 108 -8.72 -0.14 12.80
C VAL A 108 -9.89 -1.14 12.85
N GLY A 109 -10.50 -1.30 14.02
CA GLY A 109 -11.62 -2.22 14.23
C GLY A 109 -12.86 -1.84 13.42
N GLU A 110 -13.24 -0.56 13.40
CA GLU A 110 -14.40 -0.10 12.65
C GLU A 110 -14.22 -0.35 11.14
N ILE A 111 -13.04 -0.08 10.60
CA ILE A 111 -12.73 -0.31 9.19
C ILE A 111 -12.79 -1.80 8.86
N ILE A 112 -12.13 -2.66 9.66
CA ILE A 112 -12.14 -4.12 9.47
C ILE A 112 -13.57 -4.65 9.42
N HIS A 113 -14.42 -4.27 10.39
CA HIS A 113 -15.81 -4.76 10.43
C HIS A 113 -16.62 -4.30 9.22
N LYS A 114 -16.44 -3.06 8.75
CA LYS A 114 -17.13 -2.55 7.56
C LYS A 114 -16.71 -3.31 6.30
N ILE A 115 -15.40 -3.58 6.14
CA ILE A 115 -14.87 -4.33 5.00
C ILE A 115 -15.38 -5.77 5.02
N ILE A 116 -15.28 -6.47 6.14
CA ILE A 116 -15.77 -7.85 6.31
C ILE A 116 -17.26 -7.93 5.97
N GLY A 117 -18.09 -7.02 6.49
CA GLY A 117 -19.52 -6.98 6.18
C GLY A 117 -19.84 -6.77 4.69
N SER A 118 -18.92 -6.19 3.93
CA SER A 118 -19.02 -6.06 2.47
C SER A 118 -18.55 -7.32 1.76
N LEU A 119 -17.41 -7.90 2.19
CA LEU A 119 -16.84 -9.12 1.62
C LEU A 119 -17.74 -10.34 1.85
N ASP A 120 -18.42 -10.45 3.00
CA ASP A 120 -19.40 -11.51 3.29
C ASP A 120 -20.53 -11.53 2.25
N LYS A 121 -20.92 -10.37 1.74
CA LYS A 121 -21.95 -10.26 0.69
C LYS A 121 -21.40 -10.69 -0.67
N VAL A 122 -20.18 -10.25 -1.01
CA VAL A 122 -19.52 -10.54 -2.30
C VAL A 122 -19.15 -12.03 -2.38
N TYR A 123 -18.59 -12.59 -1.32
CA TYR A 123 -18.10 -13.96 -1.25
C TYR A 123 -19.10 -14.93 -0.60
N LYS A 124 -20.39 -14.58 -0.56
CA LYS A 124 -21.46 -15.38 0.07
C LYS A 124 -21.42 -16.86 -0.30
N ASN A 125 -21.08 -17.18 -1.55
CA ASN A 125 -21.02 -18.56 -2.04
C ASN A 125 -19.88 -19.39 -1.45
N LYS A 126 -18.84 -18.74 -0.87
CA LYS A 126 -17.70 -19.43 -0.24
C LYS A 126 -17.97 -19.81 1.21
N ASN A 127 -18.99 -19.23 1.87
CA ASN A 127 -19.30 -19.43 3.29
C ASN A 127 -18.07 -19.24 4.18
N ILE A 128 -17.31 -18.18 3.95
CA ILE A 128 -16.13 -17.87 4.76
C ILE A 128 -16.58 -17.38 6.14
N HIS A 129 -15.95 -17.95 7.17
CA HIS A 129 -16.14 -17.53 8.54
C HIS A 129 -14.99 -16.64 8.99
N ALA A 130 -15.24 -15.35 9.13
CA ALA A 130 -14.25 -14.39 9.59
C ALA A 130 -14.33 -14.22 11.11
N GLN A 131 -13.22 -14.51 11.81
CA GLN A 131 -13.07 -14.26 13.25
C GLN A 131 -12.22 -13.01 13.46
N CYS A 132 -12.67 -12.11 14.33
CA CYS A 132 -11.98 -10.85 14.64
C CYS A 132 -11.65 -10.76 16.12
N GLU A 133 -10.38 -10.60 16.45
CA GLU A 133 -9.85 -10.31 17.78
C GLU A 133 -9.17 -8.94 17.74
N ILE A 134 -9.92 -7.87 18.03
CA ILE A 134 -9.47 -6.50 17.87
C ILE A 134 -9.48 -5.80 19.22
N GLU A 135 -8.32 -5.30 19.65
CA GLU A 135 -8.23 -4.48 20.85
C GLU A 135 -8.91 -3.13 20.64
N ARG A 136 -9.61 -2.65 21.69
CA ARG A 136 -10.39 -1.42 21.62
C ARG A 136 -9.55 -0.18 21.35
N ASP A 137 -8.29 -0.20 21.69
CA ASP A 137 -7.34 0.91 21.56
C ASP A 137 -6.45 0.82 20.29
N ALA A 138 -6.80 -0.05 19.35
CA ALA A 138 -6.14 -0.15 18.05
C ALA A 138 -6.54 1.02 17.15
N TYR A 139 -5.91 2.19 17.38
CA TYR A 139 -6.05 3.41 16.57
C TYR A 139 -4.73 3.77 15.90
N ILE A 140 -4.81 4.27 14.68
CA ILE A 140 -3.67 4.73 13.88
C ILE A 140 -3.95 6.16 13.41
N HIS A 141 -2.96 7.06 13.50
CA HIS A 141 -3.05 8.39 12.91
C HIS A 141 -2.78 8.28 11.41
N ALA A 142 -3.85 8.16 10.62
CA ALA A 142 -3.76 7.90 9.20
C ALA A 142 -4.94 8.54 8.44
N ASP A 143 -4.82 8.62 7.11
CA ASP A 143 -5.97 8.87 6.26
C ASP A 143 -6.88 7.64 6.25
N GLU A 144 -8.17 7.86 6.44
CA GLU A 144 -9.16 6.76 6.52
C GLU A 144 -9.22 5.98 5.20
N GLY A 145 -9.07 6.66 4.05
CA GLY A 145 -9.04 6.04 2.74
C GLY A 145 -7.85 5.10 2.56
N ASP A 146 -6.65 5.52 2.98
CA ASP A 146 -5.45 4.69 2.94
C ASP A 146 -5.64 3.42 3.79
N MET A 147 -6.27 3.53 4.96
CA MET A 147 -6.55 2.38 5.82
C MET A 147 -7.60 1.45 5.22
N TYR A 148 -8.64 1.99 4.56
CA TYR A 148 -9.59 1.16 3.80
C TYR A 148 -8.90 0.43 2.66
N GLU A 149 -7.99 1.07 1.93
CA GLU A 149 -7.29 0.48 0.80
C GLU A 149 -6.31 -0.61 1.27
N LEU A 150 -5.51 -0.33 2.31
CA LEU A 150 -4.58 -1.29 2.91
C LEU A 150 -5.32 -2.53 3.43
N LEU A 151 -6.28 -2.32 4.33
CA LEU A 151 -7.01 -3.41 4.96
C LEU A 151 -7.94 -4.12 3.96
N GLY A 152 -8.52 -3.39 3.02
CA GLY A 152 -9.33 -3.92 1.94
C GLY A 152 -8.56 -4.92 1.09
N ASN A 153 -7.38 -4.56 0.62
CA ASN A 153 -6.52 -5.45 -0.18
C ASN A 153 -6.11 -6.70 0.59
N LEU A 154 -5.76 -6.59 1.88
CA LEU A 154 -5.36 -7.74 2.69
C LEU A 154 -6.54 -8.67 2.95
N LEU A 155 -7.69 -8.13 3.33
CA LEU A 155 -8.90 -8.91 3.62
C LEU A 155 -9.50 -9.54 2.37
N GLU A 156 -9.53 -8.80 1.25
CA GLU A 156 -9.97 -9.37 -0.03
C GLU A 156 -9.09 -10.53 -0.47
N ASN A 157 -7.77 -10.42 -0.31
CA ASN A 157 -6.86 -11.53 -0.59
C ASN A 157 -7.17 -12.74 0.29
N ALA A 158 -7.41 -12.55 1.59
CA ALA A 158 -7.76 -13.63 2.50
C ALA A 158 -9.10 -14.31 2.09
N TYR A 159 -10.12 -13.53 1.72
CA TYR A 159 -11.38 -14.08 1.20
C TYR A 159 -11.25 -14.76 -0.15
N LYS A 160 -10.41 -14.23 -1.03
CA LYS A 160 -10.18 -14.77 -2.38
C LYS A 160 -9.45 -16.09 -2.35
N TYR A 161 -8.42 -16.23 -1.53
CA TYR A 161 -7.54 -17.40 -1.49
C TYR A 161 -7.85 -18.36 -0.36
N GLY A 162 -8.50 -17.90 0.71
CA GLY A 162 -9.02 -18.73 1.79
C GLY A 162 -10.11 -19.68 1.30
N LYS A 163 -10.29 -20.77 2.04
CA LYS A 163 -11.30 -21.80 1.79
C LYS A 163 -12.56 -21.56 2.61
N GLN A 164 -12.44 -21.49 3.94
CA GLN A 164 -13.55 -21.34 4.88
C GLN A 164 -13.27 -20.43 6.06
N GLU A 165 -12.00 -20.23 6.44
CA GLU A 165 -11.65 -19.49 7.66
C GLU A 165 -10.72 -18.31 7.36
N VAL A 166 -11.05 -17.16 7.90
CA VAL A 166 -10.21 -15.96 7.94
C VAL A 166 -10.12 -15.47 9.37
N HIS A 167 -8.92 -15.22 9.87
CA HIS A 167 -8.70 -14.71 11.21
C HIS A 167 -8.00 -13.36 11.17
N VAL A 168 -8.57 -12.38 11.85
CA VAL A 168 -8.06 -11.01 11.90
C VAL A 168 -7.78 -10.64 13.36
N ILE A 169 -6.53 -10.29 13.64
CA ILE A 169 -6.09 -9.89 14.97
C ILE A 169 -5.50 -8.48 14.87
N ALA A 170 -5.97 -7.55 15.71
CA ALA A 170 -5.35 -6.24 15.83
C ALA A 170 -5.04 -5.94 17.29
N THR A 171 -3.77 -5.68 17.57
CA THR A 171 -3.26 -5.39 18.93
C THR A 171 -2.45 -4.12 18.94
N SER A 172 -2.44 -3.43 20.09
CA SER A 172 -1.61 -2.25 20.34
C SER A 172 -0.47 -2.61 21.27
N SER A 173 0.76 -2.22 20.91
CA SER A 173 1.93 -2.42 21.76
C SER A 173 2.84 -1.19 21.69
N GLY A 174 2.91 -0.46 22.79
CA GLY A 174 3.66 0.81 22.84
C GLY A 174 3.12 1.82 21.83
N ASN A 175 3.95 2.27 20.90
CA ASN A 175 3.60 3.24 19.85
C ASN A 175 3.27 2.57 18.51
N MET A 176 2.97 1.27 18.50
CA MET A 176 2.71 0.50 17.29
C MET A 176 1.37 -0.22 17.37
N VAL A 177 0.66 -0.29 16.27
CA VAL A 177 -0.47 -1.19 16.06
C VAL A 177 -0.03 -2.30 15.15
N LYS A 178 -0.27 -3.53 15.58
CA LYS A 178 0.03 -4.75 14.83
C LYS A 178 -1.28 -5.37 14.36
N ILE A 179 -1.41 -5.54 13.06
CA ILE A 179 -2.57 -6.14 12.41
C ILE A 179 -2.13 -7.42 11.72
N ARG A 180 -2.81 -8.51 12.02
CA ARG A 180 -2.57 -9.82 11.40
C ARG A 180 -3.82 -10.27 10.68
N VAL A 181 -3.68 -10.68 9.43
CA VAL A 181 -4.74 -11.27 8.60
C VAL A 181 -4.27 -12.65 8.16
N GLU A 182 -4.97 -13.68 8.59
CA GLU A 182 -4.65 -15.09 8.29
C GLU A 182 -5.80 -15.74 7.51
N ASP A 183 -5.45 -16.64 6.59
CA ASP A 183 -6.40 -17.46 5.85
C ASP A 183 -6.04 -18.97 5.95
N ASP A 184 -6.98 -19.84 5.60
CA ASP A 184 -6.83 -21.30 5.52
C ASP A 184 -6.60 -21.80 4.09
N GLY A 185 -6.11 -20.93 3.20
CA GLY A 185 -5.86 -21.26 1.80
C GLY A 185 -4.68 -22.19 1.55
N ALA A 186 -4.14 -22.12 0.34
CA ALA A 186 -3.00 -22.94 -0.05
C ALA A 186 -1.67 -22.50 0.61
N GLY A 187 -1.65 -21.32 1.25
CA GLY A 187 -0.45 -20.73 1.82
C GLY A 187 0.45 -20.10 0.76
N ILE A 188 1.67 -19.82 1.18
CA ILE A 188 2.67 -19.14 0.36
C ILE A 188 3.69 -20.17 -0.13
N PRO A 189 4.17 -20.07 -1.38
CA PRO A 189 5.27 -20.91 -1.84
C PRO A 189 6.50 -20.72 -0.94
N THR A 190 7.19 -21.83 -0.63
CA THR A 190 8.34 -21.88 0.31
C THR A 190 9.47 -20.89 0.00
N ARG A 191 9.55 -20.37 -1.22
CA ARG A 191 10.49 -19.33 -1.62
C ARG A 191 10.08 -17.92 -1.16
N ALA A 192 8.84 -17.72 -0.72
CA ALA A 192 8.30 -16.42 -0.30
C ALA A 192 8.18 -16.27 1.23
N GLU A 193 8.48 -17.31 2.00
CA GLU A 193 8.38 -17.33 3.48
C GLU A 193 9.33 -16.38 4.22
N SER A 194 10.25 -15.72 3.53
CA SER A 194 11.21 -14.79 4.14
C SER A 194 11.12 -13.35 3.60
N TYR A 195 10.05 -13.01 2.90
CA TYR A 195 9.88 -11.63 2.45
C TYR A 195 9.45 -10.73 3.61
N ILE A 196 10.46 -10.24 4.32
CA ILE A 196 10.33 -9.08 5.18
C ILE A 196 10.48 -7.87 4.25
N ILE A 197 9.43 -7.12 4.04
CA ILE A 197 9.55 -5.82 3.39
C ILE A 197 10.17 -4.89 4.43
N LYS A 198 11.49 -4.83 4.41
CA LYS A 198 12.21 -3.81 5.17
C LYS A 198 12.02 -2.46 4.48
N ARG A 199 11.99 -1.40 5.26
CA ARG A 199 12.02 0.00 4.84
C ARG A 199 12.89 0.16 3.58
N GLY A 200 12.27 0.46 2.44
CA GLY A 200 12.97 0.71 1.18
C GLY A 200 13.12 -0.48 0.20
N HIS A 201 12.57 -1.66 0.50
CA HIS A 201 12.56 -2.78 -0.45
C HIS A 201 11.14 -3.04 -0.95
N ARG A 202 10.94 -2.96 -2.26
CA ARG A 202 9.70 -3.37 -2.92
C ARG A 202 9.57 -4.90 -2.89
N ILE A 203 8.33 -5.38 -2.74
CA ILE A 203 8.02 -6.77 -3.10
C ILE A 203 8.26 -6.86 -4.61
N ASP A 204 9.22 -7.69 -5.00
CA ASP A 204 9.46 -7.96 -6.42
C ASP A 204 8.24 -8.76 -6.93
N THR A 205 7.36 -8.07 -7.66
CA THR A 205 6.06 -8.60 -8.14
C THR A 205 6.22 -9.51 -9.36
N GLN A 206 7.41 -10.08 -9.59
CA GLN A 206 7.68 -11.01 -10.69
C GLN A 206 7.10 -12.41 -10.48
N ALA A 207 6.51 -12.72 -9.32
CA ALA A 207 5.75 -13.95 -9.18
C ALA A 207 4.40 -13.81 -9.92
N GLU A 208 4.22 -14.57 -10.98
CA GLU A 208 2.95 -14.68 -11.71
C GLU A 208 1.78 -14.87 -10.74
N GLY A 209 0.85 -13.90 -10.71
CA GLY A 209 -0.37 -13.97 -9.89
C GLY A 209 -0.46 -13.04 -8.68
N GLN A 210 0.60 -12.33 -8.28
CA GLN A 210 0.51 -11.29 -7.25
C GLN A 210 0.04 -9.98 -7.91
N GLY A 211 -1.25 -9.70 -7.73
CA GLY A 211 -1.90 -8.54 -8.30
C GLY A 211 -1.42 -7.21 -7.72
N ILE A 212 -1.90 -6.12 -8.30
CA ILE A 212 -1.64 -4.71 -7.94
C ILE A 212 -1.88 -4.45 -6.45
N GLY A 213 -2.79 -5.18 -5.78
CA GLY A 213 -3.15 -4.98 -4.38
C GLY A 213 -2.02 -5.05 -3.36
N LEU A 214 -1.06 -5.99 -3.51
CA LEU A 214 0.08 -6.08 -2.59
C LEU A 214 1.11 -4.97 -2.82
N ALA A 215 1.23 -4.45 -4.04
CA ALA A 215 2.07 -3.29 -4.31
C ALA A 215 1.50 -2.04 -3.61
N ILE A 216 0.18 -1.84 -3.68
CA ILE A 216 -0.53 -0.77 -2.97
C ILE A 216 -0.33 -0.88 -1.45
N VAL A 217 -0.52 -2.08 -0.90
CA VAL A 217 -0.28 -2.35 0.54
C VAL A 217 1.14 -1.95 0.93
N SER A 218 2.14 -2.33 0.13
CA SER A 218 3.54 -1.99 0.36
C SER A 218 3.78 -0.47 0.33
N ASP A 219 3.22 0.24 -0.65
CA ASP A 219 3.37 1.67 -0.80
C ASP A 219 2.74 2.44 0.38
N ILE A 220 1.54 2.04 0.82
CA ILE A 220 0.88 2.64 1.98
C ILE A 220 1.70 2.39 3.25
N ILE A 221 2.14 1.16 3.49
CA ILE A 221 2.95 0.83 4.68
C ILE A 221 4.24 1.63 4.72
N MET A 222 4.92 1.81 3.58
CA MET A 222 6.11 2.64 3.48
C MET A 222 5.80 4.12 3.76
N ALA A 223 4.67 4.64 3.28
CA ALA A 223 4.26 6.03 3.52
C ALA A 223 4.03 6.32 5.01
N TYR A 224 3.55 5.34 5.76
CA TYR A 224 3.34 5.42 7.22
C TYR A 224 4.52 4.89 8.04
N GLU A 225 5.69 4.69 7.44
CA GLU A 225 6.90 4.19 8.11
C GLU A 225 6.71 2.85 8.84
N GLY A 226 5.76 2.03 8.36
CA GLY A 226 5.43 0.74 8.90
C GLY A 226 6.28 -0.41 8.35
N ASN A 227 5.92 -1.62 8.75
CA ASN A 227 6.52 -2.87 8.26
C ASN A 227 5.42 -3.87 7.89
N ILE A 228 5.74 -4.76 6.95
CA ILE A 228 4.89 -5.91 6.64
C ILE A 228 5.74 -7.18 6.62
N HIS A 229 5.20 -8.25 7.21
CA HIS A 229 5.76 -9.59 7.19
C HIS A 229 4.76 -10.54 6.58
N LEU A 230 5.26 -11.53 5.86
CA LEU A 230 4.47 -12.59 5.25
C LEU A 230 5.03 -13.92 5.73
N GLU A 231 4.18 -14.72 6.37
CA GLU A 231 4.54 -16.03 6.90
C GLU A 231 3.42 -17.05 6.66
N ARG A 232 3.67 -18.30 6.97
CA ARG A 232 2.62 -19.31 6.97
C ARG A 232 1.75 -19.16 8.22
N GLY A 233 0.45 -19.00 8.03
CA GLY A 233 -0.52 -18.82 9.09
C GLY A 233 -0.78 -20.09 9.91
N ARG A 234 -1.34 -19.94 11.10
CA ARG A 234 -1.76 -21.05 11.97
C ARG A 234 -2.91 -21.85 11.37
N LEU A 235 -3.72 -21.21 10.53
CA LEU A 235 -4.79 -21.87 9.76
C LEU A 235 -4.26 -22.69 8.58
N GLY A 236 -2.94 -22.62 8.31
CA GLY A 236 -2.27 -23.40 7.26
C GLY A 236 -2.12 -22.65 5.94
N GLY A 237 -2.79 -21.52 5.76
CA GLY A 237 -2.69 -20.61 4.62
C GLY A 237 -1.65 -19.51 4.79
N ALA A 238 -1.90 -18.33 4.23
CA ALA A 238 -1.05 -17.17 4.36
C ALA A 238 -1.36 -16.37 5.65
N SER A 239 -0.34 -15.72 6.20
CA SER A 239 -0.47 -14.77 7.31
C SER A 239 0.27 -13.48 6.95
N PHE A 240 -0.49 -12.40 6.76
CA PHE A 240 0.04 -11.05 6.58
C PHE A 240 0.05 -10.34 7.92
N ILE A 241 1.21 -9.83 8.31
CA ILE A 241 1.41 -9.11 9.56
C ILE A 241 1.89 -7.70 9.23
N VAL A 242 1.07 -6.71 9.52
CA VAL A 242 1.36 -5.30 9.31
C VAL A 242 1.60 -4.62 10.66
N GLU A 243 2.64 -3.82 10.75
CA GLU A 243 2.97 -3.01 11.92
C GLU A 243 3.03 -1.53 11.49
N LEU A 244 2.18 -0.69 12.06
CA LEU A 244 2.10 0.74 11.76
C LEU A 244 2.28 1.55 13.04
N PRO A 245 2.93 2.73 12.97
CA PRO A 245 2.95 3.69 14.08
C PRO A 245 1.53 4.13 14.44
N ARG A 246 1.36 4.35 15.74
CA ARG A 246 0.08 4.79 16.31
C ARG A 246 -0.14 6.28 16.15
#